data_e652874a68182c00a4bd642eed432fad
#
_entry.id   e652874a68182c00a4bd642eed432fad
#
_cell.length_a   1.000
_cell.length_b   1.000
_cell.length_c   1.000
_cell.angle_alpha   90.00
_cell.angle_beta   90.00
_cell.angle_gamma   90.00
#
_symmetry.space_group_name_H-M   'P 1'
#
loop_
_entity.id
_entity.type
_entity.pdbx_description
1 polymer ?
#
loop_
_entity_poly.entity_id
_entity_poly.type
_entity_poly.pdbx_seq_one_letter_code
_entity_poly.pdbx_strand_id
1 'polypeptide(L)'
;RSTVFFSATLLPIQYYKKLLSTKEDNYAIYAKTAFSKEQSCLLIGDGVSSKYTRRNRMEFQNIAKYIQKIVSAKNGNYMVFFPSYRFLEQVYEEFFPMMGEQTDCIVQTTGMKEEEREEFLGEFEKERKHSLVGFCVMGGIFGEGIDLKEELLIGAIVVGTGLPQVGQEREILRQYFETHSGEG
;
A
#
# COMPACT_ATOMS: atom_id res chain seq x y z
N ARG A 1 -15.03 -27.63 20.67
CA ARG A 1 -14.37 -27.05 19.47
C ARG A 1 -13.93 -25.62 19.80
N SER A 2 -12.71 -25.26 19.44
CA SER A 2 -12.18 -23.89 19.56
C SER A 2 -11.87 -23.32 18.18
N THR A 3 -12.01 -22.00 18.04
CA THR A 3 -11.71 -21.29 16.80
C THR A 3 -10.65 -20.24 17.11
N VAL A 4 -9.66 -20.10 16.25
CA VAL A 4 -8.61 -19.08 16.32
C VAL A 4 -8.66 -18.23 15.06
N PHE A 5 -8.80 -16.92 15.23
CA PHE A 5 -8.68 -15.95 14.17
C PHE A 5 -7.33 -15.23 14.31
N PHE A 6 -6.62 -15.05 13.23
CA PHE A 6 -5.34 -14.35 13.25
C PHE A 6 -5.16 -13.49 11.99
N SER A 7 -4.58 -12.32 12.17
CA SER A 7 -4.19 -11.41 11.09
C SER A 7 -3.22 -10.37 11.65
N ALA A 8 -2.42 -9.77 10.80
CA ALA A 8 -1.60 -8.61 11.14
C ALA A 8 -2.44 -7.35 11.41
N THR A 9 -3.70 -7.32 10.99
CA THR A 9 -4.56 -6.12 10.95
C THR A 9 -5.86 -6.24 11.74
N LEU A 10 -5.95 -7.15 12.73
CA LEU A 10 -7.12 -7.27 13.62
C LEU A 10 -7.16 -6.14 14.67
N LEU A 11 -7.12 -4.89 14.20
CA LEU A 11 -7.17 -3.70 15.05
C LEU A 11 -8.26 -2.72 14.55
N PRO A 12 -9.04 -2.11 15.45
CA PRO A 12 -9.06 -2.26 16.91
C PRO A 12 -9.65 -3.64 17.33
N ILE A 13 -9.00 -4.30 18.29
CA ILE A 13 -9.35 -5.68 18.66
C ILE A 13 -10.79 -5.82 19.17
N GLN A 14 -11.34 -4.81 19.86
CA GLN A 14 -12.70 -4.83 20.39
C GLN A 14 -13.75 -4.92 19.28
N TYR A 15 -13.52 -4.23 18.17
CA TYR A 15 -14.39 -4.33 16.98
C TYR A 15 -14.45 -5.77 16.46
N TYR A 16 -13.28 -6.38 16.25
CA TYR A 16 -13.22 -7.75 15.74
C TYR A 16 -13.75 -8.80 16.73
N LYS A 17 -13.57 -8.60 18.03
CA LYS A 17 -14.19 -9.47 19.05
C LYS A 17 -15.72 -9.45 18.94
N LYS A 18 -16.33 -8.27 18.82
CA LYS A 18 -17.77 -8.11 18.63
C LYS A 18 -18.26 -8.71 17.30
N LEU A 19 -17.47 -8.58 16.24
CA LEU A 19 -17.83 -9.05 14.89
C LEU A 19 -17.73 -10.57 14.76
N LEU A 20 -16.68 -11.18 15.31
CA LEU A 20 -16.34 -12.58 15.08
C LEU A 20 -16.88 -13.54 16.15
N SER A 21 -17.37 -13.04 17.28
CA SER A 21 -17.90 -13.87 18.34
C SER A 21 -19.00 -13.19 19.16
N THR A 22 -19.95 -13.99 19.58
CA THR A 22 -21.03 -13.59 20.51
C THR A 22 -20.67 -13.84 21.96
N LYS A 23 -19.50 -14.42 22.26
CA LYS A 23 -19.08 -14.74 23.64
C LYS A 23 -18.25 -13.61 24.21
N GLU A 24 -18.46 -13.27 25.47
CA GLU A 24 -17.71 -12.21 26.15
C GLU A 24 -16.33 -12.65 26.66
N ASP A 25 -16.13 -13.96 26.86
CA ASP A 25 -14.90 -14.56 27.40
C ASP A 25 -13.81 -14.85 26.36
N ASN A 26 -13.83 -14.13 25.22
CA ASN A 26 -12.83 -14.31 24.18
C ASN A 26 -11.49 -13.67 24.56
N TYR A 27 -10.42 -14.41 24.34
CA TYR A 27 -9.05 -13.94 24.52
C TYR A 27 -8.53 -13.27 23.25
N ALA A 28 -7.65 -12.30 23.42
CA ALA A 28 -6.87 -11.71 22.35
C ALA A 28 -5.39 -11.69 22.74
N ILE A 29 -4.53 -12.05 21.80
CA ILE A 29 -3.09 -12.05 21.99
C ILE A 29 -2.50 -11.08 20.98
N TYR A 30 -1.68 -10.14 21.45
CA TYR A 30 -0.88 -9.25 20.62
C TYR A 30 0.52 -9.85 20.49
N ALA A 31 0.84 -10.36 19.31
CA ALA A 31 2.20 -10.73 18.98
C ALA A 31 3.02 -9.49 18.66
N LYS A 32 4.14 -9.30 19.33
CA LYS A 32 5.07 -8.22 18.98
C LYS A 32 5.75 -8.55 17.64
N THR A 33 6.08 -7.52 16.87
CA THR A 33 6.87 -7.68 15.66
C THR A 33 8.24 -8.30 15.98
N ALA A 34 8.70 -9.21 15.13
CA ALA A 34 10.03 -9.78 15.20
C ALA A 34 11.12 -8.84 14.66
N PHE A 35 10.72 -7.80 13.91
CA PHE A 35 11.63 -6.85 13.30
C PHE A 35 11.96 -5.72 14.26
N SER A 36 13.25 -5.37 14.36
CA SER A 36 13.70 -4.25 15.17
C SER A 36 13.37 -2.91 14.47
N LYS A 37 13.18 -1.86 15.27
CA LYS A 37 12.89 -0.52 14.75
C LYS A 37 14.04 0.07 13.93
N GLU A 38 15.27 -0.34 14.24
CA GLU A 38 16.49 0.07 13.54
C GLU A 38 16.57 -0.45 12.11
N GLN A 39 15.80 -1.50 11.78
CA GLN A 39 15.70 -2.07 10.43
C GLN A 39 14.70 -1.36 9.54
N SER A 40 13.98 -0.34 10.04
CA SER A 40 13.00 0.40 9.26
C SER A 40 13.29 1.89 9.26
N CYS A 41 13.18 2.53 8.09
CA CYS A 41 13.21 3.98 7.94
C CYS A 41 11.84 4.45 7.46
N LEU A 42 11.10 5.16 8.31
CA LEU A 42 9.81 5.76 7.94
C LEU A 42 10.03 7.23 7.59
N LEU A 43 9.73 7.59 6.34
CA LEU A 43 9.80 8.96 5.83
C LEU A 43 8.39 9.47 5.51
N ILE A 44 8.10 10.71 5.85
CA ILE A 44 6.83 11.37 5.55
C ILE A 44 7.12 12.57 4.66
N GLY A 45 6.60 12.53 3.42
CA GLY A 45 6.68 13.65 2.47
C GLY A 45 5.54 14.64 2.73
N ASP A 46 5.82 15.75 3.40
CA ASP A 46 4.86 16.78 3.77
C ASP A 46 4.69 17.91 2.74
N GLY A 47 5.60 17.99 1.77
CA GLY A 47 5.58 18.98 0.69
C GLY A 47 4.61 18.66 -0.47
N VAL A 48 3.89 17.53 -0.43
CA VAL A 48 2.97 17.06 -1.49
C VAL A 48 1.62 16.64 -0.90
N SER A 49 0.60 16.55 -1.75
CA SER A 49 -0.74 16.15 -1.30
C SER A 49 -1.42 15.20 -2.27
N SER A 50 -2.04 14.16 -1.75
CA SER A 50 -2.90 13.24 -2.50
C SER A 50 -4.37 13.68 -2.56
N LYS A 51 -4.74 14.79 -1.91
CA LYS A 51 -6.12 15.31 -1.89
C LYS A 51 -6.64 15.54 -3.31
N TYR A 52 -7.86 15.07 -3.58
CA TYR A 52 -8.48 15.19 -4.90
C TYR A 52 -8.52 16.64 -5.41
N THR A 53 -8.82 17.61 -4.53
CA THR A 53 -8.90 19.05 -4.86
C THR A 53 -7.56 19.70 -5.19
N ARG A 54 -6.43 19.03 -4.86
CA ARG A 54 -5.09 19.50 -5.18
C ARG A 54 -4.45 18.76 -6.34
N ARG A 55 -5.11 17.78 -6.93
CA ARG A 55 -4.60 17.00 -8.06
C ARG A 55 -4.54 17.85 -9.32
N ASN A 56 -3.34 18.22 -9.69
CA ASN A 56 -3.00 18.93 -10.91
C ASN A 56 -1.59 18.50 -11.36
N ARG A 57 -1.21 18.88 -12.57
CA ARG A 57 0.07 18.46 -13.16
C ARG A 57 1.28 18.80 -12.27
N MET A 58 1.30 19.99 -11.66
CA MET A 58 2.39 20.41 -10.79
C MET A 58 2.50 19.52 -9.54
N GLU A 59 1.38 19.14 -8.95
CA GLU A 59 1.35 18.22 -7.81
C GLU A 59 1.84 16.82 -8.21
N PHE A 60 1.45 16.33 -9.38
CA PHE A 60 1.94 15.05 -9.91
C PHE A 60 3.45 15.06 -10.14
N GLN A 61 3.98 16.14 -10.70
CA GLN A 61 5.43 16.35 -10.86
C GLN A 61 6.16 16.39 -9.52
N ASN A 62 5.60 17.02 -8.51
CA ASN A 62 6.20 17.06 -7.18
C ASN A 62 6.23 15.67 -6.54
N ILE A 63 5.14 14.89 -6.65
CA ILE A 63 5.10 13.50 -6.19
C ILE A 63 6.14 12.66 -6.95
N ALA A 64 6.21 12.78 -8.28
CA ALA A 64 7.20 12.10 -9.10
C ALA A 64 8.65 12.41 -8.68
N LYS A 65 8.94 13.68 -8.33
CA LYS A 65 10.25 14.10 -7.80
C LYS A 65 10.57 13.45 -6.45
N TYR A 66 9.57 13.28 -5.56
CA TYR A 66 9.78 12.55 -4.31
C TYR A 66 10.13 11.09 -4.56
N ILE A 67 9.39 10.42 -5.46
CA ILE A 67 9.68 9.03 -5.86
C ILE A 67 11.11 8.94 -6.43
N GLN A 68 11.45 9.82 -7.38
CA GLN A 68 12.78 9.84 -8.00
C GLN A 68 13.89 10.00 -6.95
N LYS A 69 13.75 10.95 -6.02
CA LYS A 69 14.75 11.17 -4.97
C LYS A 69 14.99 9.94 -4.10
N ILE A 70 13.91 9.24 -3.74
CA ILE A 70 13.99 8.03 -2.92
C ILE A 70 14.70 6.91 -3.70
N VAL A 71 14.28 6.65 -4.93
CA VAL A 71 14.84 5.62 -5.80
C VAL A 71 16.31 5.89 -6.15
N SER A 72 16.66 7.16 -6.35
CA SER A 72 18.05 7.56 -6.64
C SER A 72 18.98 7.54 -5.42
N ALA A 73 18.43 7.50 -4.20
CA ALA A 73 19.24 7.51 -2.98
C ALA A 73 19.92 6.16 -2.71
N LYS A 74 19.29 5.06 -3.10
CA LYS A 74 19.85 3.70 -2.96
C LYS A 74 19.38 2.85 -4.14
N ASN A 75 20.29 2.18 -4.81
CA ASN A 75 19.96 1.22 -5.86
C ASN A 75 19.25 -0.02 -5.26
N GLY A 76 18.17 -0.46 -5.88
CA GLY A 76 17.38 -1.60 -5.44
C GLY A 76 15.94 -1.56 -5.94
N ASN A 77 15.11 -2.45 -5.42
CA ASN A 77 13.73 -2.61 -5.87
C ASN A 77 12.75 -1.85 -4.96
N TYR A 78 11.82 -1.16 -5.58
CA TYR A 78 10.81 -0.33 -4.92
C TYR A 78 9.41 -0.62 -5.43
N MET A 79 8.41 -0.54 -4.55
CA MET A 79 7.01 -0.50 -4.93
C MET A 79 6.40 0.85 -4.57
N VAL A 80 5.59 1.41 -5.48
CA VAL A 80 4.88 2.67 -5.29
C VAL A 80 3.39 2.41 -5.37
N PHE A 81 2.67 2.67 -4.30
CA PHE A 81 1.25 2.38 -4.16
C PHE A 81 0.39 3.64 -4.27
N PHE A 82 -0.61 3.60 -5.14
CA PHE A 82 -1.54 4.69 -5.39
C PHE A 82 -2.99 4.33 -5.02
N PRO A 83 -3.84 5.29 -4.67
CA PRO A 83 -5.24 5.01 -4.33
C PRO A 83 -6.13 4.69 -5.54
N SER A 84 -5.66 4.90 -6.77
CA SER A 84 -6.39 4.57 -8.00
C SER A 84 -5.47 4.49 -9.21
N TYR A 85 -5.86 3.73 -10.24
CA TYR A 85 -5.16 3.64 -11.52
C TYR A 85 -4.97 5.01 -12.19
N ARG A 86 -6.01 5.83 -12.24
CA ARG A 86 -5.93 7.17 -12.83
C ARG A 86 -4.87 8.05 -12.17
N PHE A 87 -4.73 7.97 -10.84
CA PHE A 87 -3.73 8.76 -10.15
C PHE A 87 -2.32 8.18 -10.36
N LEU A 88 -2.19 6.86 -10.40
CA LEU A 88 -0.97 6.17 -10.76
C LEU A 88 -0.48 6.63 -12.14
N GLU A 89 -1.33 6.54 -13.17
CA GLU A 89 -1.02 6.92 -14.55
C GLU A 89 -0.54 8.37 -14.64
N GLN A 90 -1.27 9.31 -14.02
CA GLN A 90 -0.92 10.73 -14.04
C GLN A 90 0.44 11.03 -13.39
N VAL A 91 0.80 10.34 -12.31
CA VAL A 91 2.11 10.51 -11.67
C VAL A 91 3.19 9.77 -12.46
N TYR A 92 2.90 8.59 -12.99
CA TYR A 92 3.83 7.83 -13.82
C TYR A 92 4.23 8.59 -15.09
N GLU A 93 3.28 9.24 -15.78
CA GLU A 93 3.55 10.09 -16.94
C GLU A 93 4.56 11.21 -16.64
N GLU A 94 4.50 11.81 -15.46
CA GLU A 94 5.45 12.83 -15.02
C GLU A 94 6.77 12.23 -14.49
N PHE A 95 6.73 10.99 -13.95
CA PHE A 95 7.92 10.29 -13.46
C PHE A 95 8.78 9.75 -14.60
N PHE A 96 8.17 9.14 -15.63
CA PHE A 96 8.86 8.46 -16.72
C PHE A 96 9.93 9.31 -17.39
N PRO A 97 9.71 10.58 -17.76
CA PRO A 97 10.75 11.43 -18.34
C PRO A 97 11.84 11.84 -17.35
N MET A 98 11.64 11.67 -16.05
CA MET A 98 12.63 11.99 -15.00
C MET A 98 13.52 10.81 -14.65
N MET A 99 13.11 9.58 -15.01
CA MET A 99 13.91 8.39 -14.74
C MET A 99 15.16 8.42 -15.63
N GLY A 100 16.30 8.13 -15.03
CA GLY A 100 17.55 7.96 -15.77
C GLY A 100 17.66 6.56 -16.37
N GLU A 101 18.71 6.32 -17.14
CA GLU A 101 19.04 5.01 -17.73
C GLU A 101 19.25 3.89 -16.69
N GLN A 102 19.34 4.25 -15.41
CA GLN A 102 19.57 3.33 -14.28
C GLN A 102 18.30 3.00 -13.51
N THR A 103 17.12 3.12 -14.13
CA THR A 103 15.85 2.80 -13.47
C THR A 103 14.93 2.10 -14.44
N ASP A 104 14.54 0.87 -14.12
CA ASP A 104 13.51 0.13 -14.83
C ASP A 104 12.15 0.36 -14.15
N CYS A 105 11.07 0.38 -14.93
CA CYS A 105 9.71 0.54 -14.39
C CYS A 105 8.80 -0.54 -14.91
N ILE A 106 7.95 -1.04 -14.00
CA ILE A 106 6.82 -1.89 -14.33
C ILE A 106 5.56 -1.30 -13.73
N VAL A 107 4.44 -1.43 -14.42
CA VAL A 107 3.18 -0.76 -14.05
C VAL A 107 2.05 -1.77 -14.02
N GLN A 108 1.33 -1.80 -12.92
CA GLN A 108 0.11 -2.60 -12.80
C GLN A 108 -0.96 -2.08 -13.76
N THR A 109 -1.50 -2.96 -14.60
CA THR A 109 -2.59 -2.64 -15.51
C THR A 109 -3.96 -2.98 -14.91
N THR A 110 -5.01 -2.32 -15.41
CA THR A 110 -6.39 -2.64 -15.01
C THR A 110 -6.77 -4.02 -15.52
N GLY A 111 -7.36 -4.86 -14.65
CA GLY A 111 -7.81 -6.20 -15.03
C GLY A 111 -6.69 -7.23 -15.16
N MET A 112 -5.50 -6.94 -14.64
CA MET A 112 -4.36 -7.87 -14.57
C MET A 112 -4.78 -9.22 -13.97
N LYS A 113 -4.48 -10.29 -14.67
CA LYS A 113 -4.76 -11.67 -14.26
C LYS A 113 -3.66 -12.21 -13.35
N GLU A 114 -3.90 -13.40 -12.75
CA GLU A 114 -2.94 -14.00 -11.82
C GLU A 114 -1.59 -14.31 -12.49
N GLU A 115 -1.59 -14.79 -13.74
CA GLU A 115 -0.36 -15.07 -14.48
C GLU A 115 0.47 -13.77 -14.69
N GLU A 116 -0.20 -12.67 -15.06
CA GLU A 116 0.45 -11.36 -15.23
C GLU A 116 0.95 -10.79 -13.89
N ARG A 117 0.24 -11.10 -12.79
CA ARG A 117 0.67 -10.76 -11.44
C ARG A 117 1.94 -11.51 -11.04
N GLU A 118 2.00 -12.81 -11.33
CA GLU A 118 3.19 -13.63 -11.07
C GLU A 118 4.38 -13.14 -11.91
N GLU A 119 4.18 -12.80 -13.18
CA GLU A 119 5.20 -12.20 -14.04
C GLU A 119 5.70 -10.86 -13.46
N PHE A 120 4.78 -10.00 -13.01
CA PHE A 120 5.13 -8.73 -12.38
C PHE A 120 5.98 -8.93 -11.13
N LEU A 121 5.63 -9.86 -10.25
CA LEU A 121 6.41 -10.19 -9.05
C LEU A 121 7.75 -10.85 -9.39
N GLY A 122 7.78 -11.71 -10.41
CA GLY A 122 9.00 -12.34 -10.91
C GLY A 122 10.05 -11.34 -11.41
N GLU A 123 9.63 -10.12 -11.82
CA GLU A 123 10.58 -9.06 -12.15
C GLU A 123 11.42 -8.63 -10.94
N PHE A 124 10.90 -8.70 -9.73
CA PHE A 124 11.62 -8.35 -8.50
C PHE A 124 12.69 -9.40 -8.12
N GLU A 125 12.57 -10.62 -8.61
CA GLU A 125 13.51 -11.71 -8.34
C GLU A 125 14.71 -11.73 -9.28
N LYS A 126 14.65 -10.95 -10.39
CA LYS A 126 15.73 -10.89 -11.37
C LYS A 126 16.91 -10.07 -10.85
N GLU A 127 18.11 -10.59 -11.02
CA GLU A 127 19.33 -9.81 -10.78
C GLU A 127 19.38 -8.59 -11.71
N ARG A 128 19.56 -7.41 -11.14
CA ARG A 128 19.63 -6.13 -11.86
C ARG A 128 20.81 -5.28 -11.40
N LYS A 129 21.36 -4.54 -12.35
CA LYS A 129 22.35 -3.48 -12.06
C LYS A 129 21.68 -2.14 -11.75
N HIS A 130 20.39 -2.03 -12.07
CA HIS A 130 19.58 -0.83 -11.99
C HIS A 130 18.46 -0.99 -10.97
N SER A 131 17.91 0.13 -10.49
CA SER A 131 16.72 0.10 -9.65
C SER A 131 15.50 -0.38 -10.44
N LEU A 132 14.63 -1.17 -9.81
CA LEU A 132 13.30 -1.50 -10.33
C LEU A 132 12.24 -0.75 -9.52
N VAL A 133 11.31 -0.12 -10.21
CA VAL A 133 10.16 0.56 -9.58
C VAL A 133 8.86 -0.04 -10.11
N GLY A 134 8.13 -0.74 -9.25
CA GLY A 134 6.80 -1.25 -9.53
C GLY A 134 5.71 -0.27 -9.10
N PHE A 135 4.90 0.20 -10.04
CA PHE A 135 3.76 1.09 -9.78
C PHE A 135 2.49 0.28 -9.61
N CYS A 136 1.86 0.36 -8.44
CA CYS A 136 0.72 -0.48 -8.03
C CYS A 136 -0.42 0.35 -7.45
N VAL A 137 -1.61 -0.25 -7.39
CA VAL A 137 -2.78 0.34 -6.75
C VAL A 137 -3.03 -0.31 -5.39
N MET A 138 -3.27 0.52 -4.36
CA MET A 138 -3.62 0.06 -3.00
C MET A 138 -4.92 -0.73 -3.00
N GLY A 139 -4.99 -1.78 -2.17
CA GLY A 139 -6.18 -2.62 -2.04
C GLY A 139 -6.47 -3.51 -3.25
N GLY A 140 -5.58 -3.51 -4.25
CA GLY A 140 -5.61 -4.43 -5.39
C GLY A 140 -4.86 -5.74 -5.10
N ILE A 141 -4.56 -6.47 -6.20
CA ILE A 141 -3.87 -7.78 -6.16
C ILE A 141 -2.46 -7.75 -5.54
N PHE A 142 -1.86 -6.56 -5.39
CA PHE A 142 -0.59 -6.34 -4.72
C PHE A 142 -0.72 -5.79 -3.29
N GLY A 143 -1.95 -5.68 -2.75
CA GLY A 143 -2.19 -5.22 -1.38
C GLY A 143 -1.88 -6.28 -0.32
N GLU A 144 -2.01 -7.56 -0.70
CA GLU A 144 -1.80 -8.71 0.19
C GLU A 144 -1.13 -9.86 -0.58
N GLY A 145 -0.51 -10.79 0.16
CA GLY A 145 0.06 -12.01 -0.43
C GLY A 145 1.34 -11.79 -1.23
N ILE A 146 2.11 -10.75 -0.93
CA ILE A 146 3.44 -10.51 -1.50
C ILE A 146 4.48 -10.95 -0.46
N ASP A 147 5.42 -11.81 -0.86
CA ASP A 147 6.54 -12.25 -0.02
C ASP A 147 7.87 -11.98 -0.73
N LEU A 148 8.18 -10.70 -0.89
CA LEU A 148 9.47 -10.23 -1.41
C LEU A 148 10.44 -9.99 -0.25
N LYS A 149 11.33 -10.95 -0.03
CA LYS A 149 12.26 -10.97 1.11
C LYS A 149 13.54 -10.18 0.81
N GLU A 150 14.14 -9.66 1.86
CA GLU A 150 15.48 -9.05 1.85
C GLU A 150 15.61 -7.96 0.75
N GLU A 151 16.62 -8.08 -0.09
CA GLU A 151 16.91 -7.13 -1.16
C GLU A 151 15.93 -7.18 -2.35
N LEU A 152 14.99 -8.16 -2.37
CA LEU A 152 13.96 -8.23 -3.40
C LEU A 152 12.99 -7.04 -3.35
N LEU A 153 12.82 -6.41 -2.16
CA LEU A 153 12.08 -5.16 -2.01
C LEU A 153 12.67 -4.34 -0.87
N ILE A 154 13.40 -3.29 -1.19
CA ILE A 154 14.06 -2.44 -0.20
C ILE A 154 13.26 -1.22 0.23
N GLY A 155 12.20 -0.87 -0.50
CA GLY A 155 11.37 0.27 -0.18
C GLY A 155 9.96 0.20 -0.71
N ALA A 156 9.01 0.68 0.09
CA ALA A 156 7.62 0.88 -0.32
C ALA A 156 7.24 2.35 -0.15
N ILE A 157 6.69 2.95 -1.21
CA ILE A 157 6.25 4.35 -1.23
C ILE A 157 4.72 4.35 -1.33
N VAL A 158 4.05 4.95 -0.35
CA VAL A 158 2.59 5.05 -0.32
C VAL A 158 2.17 6.47 -0.65
N VAL A 159 1.52 6.65 -1.80
CA VAL A 159 1.06 7.96 -2.28
C VAL A 159 -0.37 8.20 -1.82
N GLY A 160 -0.50 8.78 -0.65
CA GLY A 160 -1.78 9.10 -0.04
C GLY A 160 -2.29 8.05 0.94
N THR A 161 -3.53 8.22 1.36
CA THR A 161 -4.19 7.29 2.27
C THR A 161 -5.00 6.27 1.49
N GLY A 162 -4.83 4.99 1.78
CA GLY A 162 -5.62 3.89 1.20
C GLY A 162 -7.06 3.82 1.74
N LEU A 163 -7.60 4.96 2.18
CA LEU A 163 -8.98 5.01 2.65
C LEU A 163 -9.92 4.76 1.47
N PRO A 164 -10.80 3.78 1.57
CA PRO A 164 -11.81 3.54 0.56
C PRO A 164 -12.76 4.74 0.44
N GLN A 165 -13.31 4.93 -0.75
CA GLN A 165 -14.28 6.00 -0.98
C GLN A 165 -15.48 5.86 -0.04
N VAL A 166 -16.04 7.00 0.36
CA VAL A 166 -17.32 7.04 1.08
C VAL A 166 -18.39 6.47 0.14
N GLY A 167 -18.98 5.36 0.53
CA GLY A 167 -20.01 4.66 -0.23
C GLY A 167 -21.24 4.37 0.65
N GLN A 168 -22.36 4.08 0.00
CA GLN A 168 -23.63 3.82 0.68
C GLN A 168 -23.53 2.65 1.68
N GLU A 169 -22.79 1.60 1.33
CA GLU A 169 -22.58 0.43 2.21
C GLU A 169 -21.87 0.82 3.52
N ARG A 170 -20.88 1.71 3.44
CA ARG A 170 -20.16 2.20 4.61
C ARG A 170 -21.00 3.12 5.47
N GLU A 171 -21.83 3.94 4.84
CA GLU A 171 -22.76 4.79 5.57
C GLU A 171 -23.79 3.96 6.33
N ILE A 172 -24.28 2.86 5.75
CA ILE A 172 -25.18 1.90 6.43
C ILE A 172 -24.45 1.26 7.64
N LEU A 173 -23.20 0.81 7.44
CA LEU A 173 -22.38 0.24 8.52
C LEU A 173 -22.14 1.27 9.64
N ARG A 174 -21.77 2.50 9.27
CA ARG A 174 -21.57 3.60 10.23
C ARG A 174 -22.83 3.82 11.07
N GLN A 175 -23.98 3.98 10.41
CA GLN A 175 -25.27 4.19 11.09
C GLN A 175 -25.64 3.00 11.98
N TYR A 176 -25.39 1.78 11.54
CA TYR A 176 -25.62 0.59 12.37
C TYR A 176 -24.80 0.64 13.66
N PHE A 177 -23.49 0.91 13.57
CA PHE A 177 -22.62 0.96 14.74
C PHE A 177 -22.90 2.19 15.63
N GLU A 178 -23.22 3.35 15.07
CA GLU A 178 -23.66 4.51 15.85
C GLU A 178 -24.92 4.19 16.69
N THR A 179 -25.90 3.50 16.09
CA THR A 179 -27.16 3.18 16.77
C THR A 179 -26.98 2.12 17.83
N HIS A 180 -26.09 1.14 17.65
CA HIS A 180 -25.97 -0.04 18.52
C HIS A 180 -24.82 0.03 19.53
N SER A 181 -23.80 0.85 19.30
CA SER A 181 -22.62 0.93 20.15
C SER A 181 -22.11 2.34 20.42
N GLY A 182 -22.67 3.36 19.79
CA GLY A 182 -22.18 4.75 19.89
C GLY A 182 -20.78 4.97 19.29
N GLU A 183 -20.29 4.05 18.48
CA GLU A 183 -18.92 4.01 17.90
C GLU A 183 -18.98 3.99 16.36
N GLY A 184 -19.85 4.80 15.73
CA GLY A 184 -20.02 4.88 14.28
C GLY A 184 -19.00 5.74 13.54
#